data_7629ab75c46e9277439e49deb6a1a259
#
_entry.id   7629ab75c46e9277439e49deb6a1a259
#
_cell.length_a   1.000
_cell.length_b   1.000
_cell.length_c   1.000
_cell.angle_alpha   90.00
_cell.angle_beta   90.00
_cell.angle_gamma   90.00
#
_symmetry.space_group_name_H-M   'P 1'
#
loop_
_entity.id
_entity.type
_entity.pdbx_description
1 polymer ?
#
loop_
_entity_poly.entity_id
_entity_poly.type
_entity_poly.pdbx_seq_one_letter_code
_entity_poly.pdbx_strand_id
1 'polypeptide(L)'
;MNLDARELAALFDLEKLTPDFYANPYPTYRALREHEPVKRLPNGSWFLTRYDDLVAAYKNTKVFSSDKKKEFAPKYGASLLYEHHTTSLVFNDPPAHTRVRRLIMGALSPRAISGMEPDLIALVDRLLDAIAAKGTKGNVDLIDDFASAIPIEVIGNLLDVPQDEREPLRDWSLAILGALEPVVTPHVFARGNKAVEDFLAYLEGLVARRRAKPGNPERDVLTRLIQGEDNGERLTEKELLHNCIFLLNAGHETTTNLIGNGLVALLAHPAEKQRLIETPALIKTAVEEMLRFESSNQLGNRMTVEPVELGGIAMPAGTPVTLCIGAANRDPAQFADPENLDIGRTPNRHLAFGTGAHQCAGMALARLEGAIAISRFLARFPDYALDGEPVRGGRVRFRGFLSVPCQVGEDRGS
;
A
#
# COMPACT_ATOMS: atom_id res chain seq x y z
N MET A 1 27.61 -16.01 9.54
CA MET A 1 28.55 -15.65 8.45
C MET A 1 28.05 -14.37 7.83
N ASN A 2 28.83 -13.28 7.87
CA ASN A 2 28.47 -12.07 7.10
C ASN A 2 28.79 -12.38 5.64
N LEU A 3 27.74 -12.58 4.83
CA LEU A 3 27.87 -12.70 3.37
C LEU A 3 28.33 -11.35 2.80
N ASP A 4 29.19 -11.38 1.80
CA ASP A 4 29.52 -10.18 1.05
C ASP A 4 28.36 -9.78 0.11
N ALA A 5 28.43 -8.60 -0.50
CA ALA A 5 27.33 -8.09 -1.34
C ALA A 5 27.07 -8.97 -2.57
N ARG A 6 28.10 -9.59 -3.15
CA ARG A 6 27.95 -10.48 -4.31
C ARG A 6 27.29 -11.79 -3.88
N GLU A 7 27.67 -12.34 -2.74
CA GLU A 7 27.06 -13.55 -2.18
C GLU A 7 25.59 -13.30 -1.82
N LEU A 8 25.27 -12.13 -1.20
CA LEU A 8 23.90 -11.74 -0.93
C LEU A 8 23.05 -11.69 -2.21
N ALA A 9 23.57 -11.08 -3.27
CA ALA A 9 22.87 -11.02 -4.55
C ALA A 9 22.74 -12.43 -5.18
N ALA A 10 23.81 -13.21 -5.21
CA ALA A 10 23.83 -14.53 -5.83
C ALA A 10 22.88 -15.53 -5.15
N LEU A 11 22.81 -15.51 -3.83
CA LEU A 11 21.99 -16.43 -3.02
C LEU A 11 20.55 -15.97 -2.82
N PHE A 12 20.20 -14.76 -3.27
CA PHE A 12 18.85 -14.25 -3.06
C PHE A 12 17.78 -15.13 -3.70
N ASP A 13 16.82 -15.54 -2.86
CA ASP A 13 15.63 -16.31 -3.24
C ASP A 13 14.41 -15.70 -2.54
N LEU A 14 13.46 -15.18 -3.32
CA LEU A 14 12.26 -14.52 -2.80
C LEU A 14 11.35 -15.48 -2.00
N GLU A 15 11.52 -16.79 -2.18
CA GLU A 15 10.76 -17.82 -1.46
C GLU A 15 11.46 -18.29 -0.18
N LYS A 16 12.71 -17.85 0.08
CA LYS A 16 13.54 -18.26 1.22
C LYS A 16 14.17 -17.08 1.95
N LEU A 17 13.34 -16.10 2.27
CA LEU A 17 13.78 -14.88 2.96
C LEU A 17 14.12 -15.15 4.44
N THR A 18 15.17 -14.50 4.93
CA THR A 18 15.64 -14.63 6.31
C THR A 18 14.97 -13.62 7.24
N PRO A 19 14.97 -13.83 8.56
CA PRO A 19 14.53 -12.83 9.53
C PRO A 19 15.23 -11.48 9.37
N ASP A 20 16.54 -11.47 9.09
CA ASP A 20 17.32 -10.25 8.87
C ASP A 20 16.83 -9.47 7.65
N PHE A 21 16.42 -10.17 6.57
CA PHE A 21 15.81 -9.52 5.42
C PHE A 21 14.48 -8.85 5.77
N TYR A 22 13.61 -9.52 6.54
CA TYR A 22 12.35 -8.91 6.99
C TYR A 22 12.59 -7.72 7.92
N ALA A 23 13.62 -7.76 8.75
CA ALA A 23 14.02 -6.63 9.59
C ALA A 23 14.50 -5.45 8.74
N ASN A 24 15.44 -5.69 7.81
CA ASN A 24 16.01 -4.66 6.93
C ASN A 24 16.39 -5.23 5.55
N PRO A 25 15.55 -5.08 4.50
CA PRO A 25 15.82 -5.63 3.17
C PRO A 25 16.84 -4.80 2.35
N TYR A 26 17.10 -3.56 2.73
CA TYR A 26 17.84 -2.60 1.92
C TYR A 26 19.29 -2.98 1.61
N PRO A 27 20.07 -3.62 2.51
CA PRO A 27 21.39 -4.16 2.16
C PRO A 27 21.32 -5.18 1.02
N THR A 28 20.33 -6.10 1.06
CA THR A 28 20.10 -7.07 -0.02
C THR A 28 19.64 -6.41 -1.31
N TYR A 29 18.74 -5.43 -1.23
CA TYR A 29 18.29 -4.66 -2.41
C TYR A 29 19.46 -3.91 -3.08
N ARG A 30 20.36 -3.32 -2.28
CA ARG A 30 21.57 -2.67 -2.79
C ARG A 30 22.47 -3.68 -3.48
N ALA A 31 22.76 -4.82 -2.85
CA ALA A 31 23.56 -5.88 -3.42
C ALA A 31 23.01 -6.38 -4.76
N LEU A 32 21.69 -6.62 -4.83
CA LEU A 32 21.03 -7.01 -6.07
C LEU A 32 21.18 -5.93 -7.16
N ARG A 33 20.93 -4.67 -6.83
CA ARG A 33 21.01 -3.57 -7.79
C ARG A 33 22.43 -3.39 -8.34
N GLU A 34 23.46 -3.61 -7.54
CA GLU A 34 24.86 -3.47 -7.92
C GLU A 34 25.39 -4.67 -8.70
N HIS A 35 25.00 -5.89 -8.35
CA HIS A 35 25.62 -7.11 -8.89
C HIS A 35 24.70 -7.92 -9.79
N GLU A 36 23.41 -7.98 -9.51
CA GLU A 36 22.42 -8.75 -10.30
C GLU A 36 21.10 -7.96 -10.43
N PRO A 37 21.12 -6.78 -11.10
CA PRO A 37 19.95 -5.88 -11.14
C PRO A 37 18.73 -6.45 -11.84
N VAL A 38 18.93 -7.39 -12.73
CA VAL A 38 17.92 -8.23 -13.41
C VAL A 38 18.22 -9.67 -13.03
N LYS A 39 17.71 -10.12 -11.89
CA LYS A 39 18.02 -11.44 -11.35
C LYS A 39 17.00 -12.48 -11.79
N ARG A 40 17.48 -13.61 -12.30
CA ARG A 40 16.64 -14.80 -12.46
C ARG A 40 16.57 -15.55 -11.14
N LEU A 41 15.35 -15.75 -10.65
CA LEU A 41 15.10 -16.49 -9.41
C LEU A 41 15.08 -18.00 -9.67
N PRO A 42 15.28 -18.85 -8.62
CA PRO A 42 15.29 -20.31 -8.74
C PRO A 42 13.98 -20.88 -9.33
N ASN A 43 12.83 -20.24 -9.08
CA ASN A 43 11.54 -20.63 -9.64
C ASN A 43 11.35 -20.21 -11.11
N GLY A 44 12.35 -19.61 -11.76
CA GLY A 44 12.34 -19.19 -13.15
C GLY A 44 11.75 -17.80 -13.39
N SER A 45 11.20 -17.13 -12.36
CA SER A 45 10.75 -15.73 -12.47
C SER A 45 11.94 -14.75 -12.45
N TRP A 46 11.66 -13.49 -12.79
CA TRP A 46 12.65 -12.42 -12.76
C TRP A 46 12.36 -11.40 -11.67
N PHE A 47 13.43 -10.81 -11.12
CA PHE A 47 13.37 -9.80 -10.07
C PHE A 47 14.19 -8.58 -10.50
N LEU A 48 13.53 -7.42 -10.64
CA LEU A 48 14.11 -6.18 -11.12
C LEU A 48 14.32 -5.19 -9.98
N THR A 49 15.47 -4.50 -9.96
CA THR A 49 15.84 -3.59 -8.86
C THR A 49 16.23 -2.17 -9.30
N ARG A 50 16.53 -1.93 -10.59
CA ARG A 50 16.88 -0.60 -11.10
C ARG A 50 15.62 0.22 -11.38
N TYR A 51 15.69 1.50 -11.10
CA TYR A 51 14.59 2.44 -11.33
C TYR A 51 14.11 2.45 -12.79
N ASP A 52 15.01 2.60 -13.74
CA ASP A 52 14.65 2.69 -15.17
C ASP A 52 14.04 1.40 -15.71
N ASP A 53 14.51 0.23 -15.24
CA ASP A 53 13.93 -1.07 -15.62
C ASP A 53 12.48 -1.20 -15.13
N LEU A 54 12.19 -0.74 -13.88
CA LEU A 54 10.83 -0.72 -13.37
C LEU A 54 9.95 0.24 -14.16
N VAL A 55 10.43 1.45 -14.47
CA VAL A 55 9.70 2.43 -15.27
C VAL A 55 9.38 1.89 -16.65
N ALA A 56 10.34 1.24 -17.31
CA ALA A 56 10.15 0.61 -18.60
C ALA A 56 9.07 -0.48 -18.56
N ALA A 57 9.13 -1.38 -17.56
CA ALA A 57 8.14 -2.43 -17.37
C ALA A 57 6.74 -1.87 -17.06
N TYR A 58 6.62 -0.86 -16.21
CA TYR A 58 5.33 -0.23 -15.86
C TYR A 58 4.67 0.47 -17.07
N LYS A 59 5.46 1.11 -17.93
CA LYS A 59 4.94 1.87 -19.07
C LYS A 59 4.59 0.99 -20.26
N ASN A 60 5.25 -0.16 -20.40
CA ASN A 60 5.01 -1.07 -21.52
C ASN A 60 3.98 -2.15 -21.19
N THR A 61 2.71 -1.73 -21.04
CA THR A 61 1.60 -2.63 -20.72
C THR A 61 1.22 -3.61 -21.82
N LYS A 62 1.77 -3.43 -23.05
CA LYS A 62 1.58 -4.38 -24.16
C LYS A 62 2.40 -5.64 -23.96
N VAL A 63 3.58 -5.51 -23.36
CA VAL A 63 4.52 -6.61 -23.11
C VAL A 63 4.44 -7.10 -21.67
N PHE A 64 4.28 -6.19 -20.71
CA PHE A 64 4.23 -6.49 -19.28
C PHE A 64 2.79 -6.42 -18.77
N SER A 65 2.08 -7.53 -18.88
CA SER A 65 0.69 -7.71 -18.46
C SER A 65 0.52 -7.66 -16.94
N SER A 66 -0.59 -7.10 -16.48
CA SER A 66 -1.06 -7.18 -15.10
C SER A 66 -2.05 -8.34 -14.88
N ASP A 67 -2.53 -9.01 -15.92
CA ASP A 67 -3.46 -10.13 -15.80
C ASP A 67 -2.79 -11.31 -15.07
N LYS A 68 -3.38 -11.72 -13.96
CA LYS A 68 -2.86 -12.76 -13.07
C LYS A 68 -3.58 -14.10 -13.19
N LYS A 69 -4.53 -14.25 -14.10
CA LYS A 69 -5.33 -15.47 -14.21
C LYS A 69 -4.46 -16.72 -14.37
N LYS A 70 -3.46 -16.67 -15.25
CA LYS A 70 -2.54 -17.79 -15.49
C LYS A 70 -1.62 -18.06 -14.29
N GLU A 71 -1.09 -17.00 -13.66
CA GLU A 71 -0.19 -17.11 -12.52
C GLU A 71 -0.93 -17.59 -11.26
N PHE A 72 -2.14 -17.11 -11.03
CA PHE A 72 -2.90 -17.39 -9.81
C PHE A 72 -3.70 -18.69 -9.86
N ALA A 73 -4.04 -19.21 -11.05
CA ALA A 73 -4.80 -20.48 -11.18
C ALA A 73 -4.12 -21.65 -10.44
N PRO A 74 -2.81 -21.94 -10.61
CA PRO A 74 -2.16 -23.00 -9.85
C PRO A 74 -1.97 -22.68 -8.37
N LYS A 75 -1.91 -21.38 -8.00
CA LYS A 75 -1.69 -20.93 -6.62
C LYS A 75 -2.95 -21.03 -5.76
N TYR A 76 -4.11 -20.68 -6.31
CA TYR A 76 -5.36 -20.53 -5.56
C TYR A 76 -6.48 -21.48 -6.00
N GLY A 77 -6.31 -22.21 -7.11
CA GLY A 77 -7.36 -23.08 -7.65
C GLY A 77 -8.65 -22.30 -8.00
N ALA A 78 -9.79 -22.98 -7.92
CA ALA A 78 -11.12 -22.38 -8.13
C ALA A 78 -11.71 -21.87 -6.80
N SER A 79 -11.01 -20.94 -6.13
CA SER A 79 -11.42 -20.37 -4.84
C SER A 79 -11.99 -18.96 -4.99
N LEU A 80 -12.72 -18.49 -3.97
CA LEU A 80 -13.18 -17.09 -3.90
C LEU A 80 -12.01 -16.11 -3.87
N LEU A 81 -10.87 -16.49 -3.27
CA LEU A 81 -9.65 -15.70 -3.27
C LEU A 81 -9.08 -15.54 -4.69
N TYR A 82 -9.08 -16.61 -5.50
CA TYR A 82 -8.73 -16.53 -6.93
C TYR A 82 -9.69 -15.60 -7.68
N GLU A 83 -10.98 -15.79 -7.46
CA GLU A 83 -12.01 -14.97 -8.09
C GLU A 83 -11.86 -13.50 -7.75
N HIS A 84 -11.65 -13.19 -6.46
CA HIS A 84 -11.41 -11.82 -6.00
C HIS A 84 -10.19 -11.19 -6.68
N HIS A 85 -9.05 -11.86 -6.63
CA HIS A 85 -7.83 -11.31 -7.20
C HIS A 85 -7.95 -11.12 -8.73
N THR A 86 -8.55 -12.05 -9.46
CA THR A 86 -8.67 -11.97 -10.93
C THR A 86 -9.80 -11.08 -11.42
N THR A 87 -10.72 -10.66 -10.55
CA THR A 87 -11.78 -9.69 -10.85
C THR A 87 -11.38 -8.26 -10.46
N SER A 88 -10.49 -8.11 -9.48
CA SER A 88 -10.02 -6.80 -8.99
C SER A 88 -9.31 -6.00 -10.07
N LEU A 89 -9.53 -4.69 -10.08
CA LEU A 89 -8.97 -3.73 -11.04
C LEU A 89 -7.48 -3.93 -11.31
N VAL A 90 -6.67 -4.12 -10.25
CA VAL A 90 -5.20 -4.12 -10.31
C VAL A 90 -4.62 -5.31 -11.08
N PHE A 91 -5.37 -6.42 -11.19
CA PHE A 91 -4.94 -7.66 -11.83
C PHE A 91 -5.62 -7.91 -13.18
N ASN A 92 -6.01 -6.86 -13.86
CA ASN A 92 -6.62 -6.90 -15.19
C ASN A 92 -5.90 -5.95 -16.15
N ASP A 93 -5.93 -6.27 -17.43
CA ASP A 93 -5.41 -5.44 -18.51
C ASP A 93 -6.56 -4.72 -19.25
N PRO A 94 -6.26 -3.70 -20.10
CA PRO A 94 -7.22 -3.15 -21.02
C PRO A 94 -7.85 -4.24 -21.93
N PRO A 95 -9.15 -4.16 -22.29
CA PRO A 95 -10.07 -3.04 -22.03
C PRO A 95 -10.73 -3.06 -20.64
N ALA A 96 -10.79 -4.21 -19.96
CA ALA A 96 -11.50 -4.37 -18.67
C ALA A 96 -10.95 -3.42 -17.60
N HIS A 97 -9.61 -3.38 -17.46
CA HIS A 97 -8.94 -2.43 -16.55
C HIS A 97 -9.36 -0.98 -16.81
N THR A 98 -9.34 -0.53 -18.07
CA THR A 98 -9.62 0.87 -18.42
C THR A 98 -11.06 1.24 -18.07
N ARG A 99 -12.03 0.35 -18.33
CA ARG A 99 -13.45 0.55 -18.01
C ARG A 99 -13.68 0.65 -16.52
N VAL A 100 -13.25 -0.36 -15.76
CA VAL A 100 -13.44 -0.40 -14.30
C VAL A 100 -12.71 0.78 -13.62
N ARG A 101 -11.47 1.06 -14.05
CA ARG A 101 -10.70 2.20 -13.53
C ARG A 101 -11.43 3.53 -13.71
N ARG A 102 -12.04 3.77 -14.86
CA ARG A 102 -12.74 5.03 -15.15
C ARG A 102 -13.93 5.25 -14.21
N LEU A 103 -14.69 4.18 -13.94
CA LEU A 103 -15.78 4.22 -12.98
C LEU A 103 -15.30 4.53 -11.54
N ILE A 104 -14.24 3.84 -11.09
CA ILE A 104 -13.63 4.09 -9.77
C ILE A 104 -13.04 5.50 -9.66
N MET A 105 -12.30 5.97 -10.68
CA MET A 105 -11.70 7.31 -10.68
C MET A 105 -12.74 8.43 -10.62
N GLY A 106 -13.93 8.20 -11.16
CA GLY A 106 -15.05 9.12 -10.99
C GLY A 106 -15.42 9.37 -9.52
N ALA A 107 -15.27 8.34 -8.68
CA ALA A 107 -15.54 8.41 -7.24
C ALA A 107 -14.38 9.03 -6.43
N LEU A 108 -13.16 8.95 -6.93
CA LEU A 108 -11.94 9.51 -6.31
C LEU A 108 -11.46 10.78 -7.03
N SER A 109 -12.40 11.60 -7.48
CA SER A 109 -12.07 12.88 -8.14
C SER A 109 -11.39 13.85 -7.16
N PRO A 110 -10.57 14.80 -7.64
CA PRO A 110 -9.95 15.83 -6.78
C PRO A 110 -10.96 16.60 -5.92
N ARG A 111 -12.14 16.88 -6.46
CA ARG A 111 -13.23 17.55 -5.71
C ARG A 111 -13.77 16.68 -4.58
N ALA A 112 -13.98 15.39 -4.84
CA ALA A 112 -14.44 14.44 -3.81
C ALA A 112 -13.41 14.33 -2.68
N ILE A 113 -12.12 14.18 -3.02
CA ILE A 113 -11.03 14.08 -2.04
C ILE A 113 -10.89 15.37 -1.22
N SER A 114 -10.93 16.55 -1.86
CA SER A 114 -10.89 17.83 -1.12
C SER A 114 -12.10 17.99 -0.18
N GLY A 115 -13.25 17.44 -0.54
CA GLY A 115 -14.43 17.44 0.31
C GLY A 115 -14.31 16.56 1.57
N MET A 116 -13.35 15.63 1.62
CA MET A 116 -13.10 14.75 2.76
C MET A 116 -12.17 15.38 3.82
N GLU A 117 -11.45 16.44 3.46
CA GLU A 117 -10.43 17.03 4.34
C GLU A 117 -10.97 17.47 5.71
N PRO A 118 -12.13 18.18 5.83
CA PRO A 118 -12.65 18.54 7.15
C PRO A 118 -12.99 17.33 8.04
N ASP A 119 -13.60 16.30 7.45
CA ASP A 119 -13.98 15.10 8.18
C ASP A 119 -12.74 14.30 8.61
N LEU A 120 -11.70 14.28 7.76
CA LEU A 120 -10.42 13.66 8.08
C LEU A 120 -9.68 14.40 9.21
N ILE A 121 -9.69 15.72 9.21
CA ILE A 121 -9.13 16.53 10.30
C ILE A 121 -9.86 16.20 11.61
N ALA A 122 -11.19 16.21 11.60
CA ALA A 122 -11.99 15.90 12.79
C ALA A 122 -11.75 14.46 13.31
N LEU A 123 -11.56 13.50 12.38
CA LEU A 123 -11.19 12.13 12.72
C LEU A 123 -9.83 12.07 13.42
N VAL A 124 -8.81 12.69 12.80
CA VAL A 124 -7.45 12.68 13.35
C VAL A 124 -7.41 13.35 14.73
N ASP A 125 -8.10 14.49 14.90
CA ASP A 125 -8.17 15.17 16.19
C ASP A 125 -8.83 14.30 17.28
N ARG A 126 -9.93 13.62 16.96
CA ARG A 126 -10.58 12.68 17.87
C ARG A 126 -9.64 11.54 18.32
N LEU A 127 -8.83 10.99 17.40
CA LEU A 127 -7.85 9.96 17.73
C LEU A 127 -6.72 10.51 18.61
N LEU A 128 -6.25 11.73 18.33
CA LEU A 128 -5.25 12.40 19.17
C LEU A 128 -5.78 12.73 20.55
N ASP A 129 -7.06 13.12 20.68
CA ASP A 129 -7.73 13.31 21.99
C ASP A 129 -7.80 12.01 22.79
N ALA A 130 -8.09 10.90 22.12
CA ALA A 130 -8.10 9.58 22.78
C ALA A 130 -6.69 9.18 23.27
N ILE A 131 -5.65 9.49 22.50
CA ILE A 131 -4.26 9.30 22.91
C ILE A 131 -3.90 10.20 24.08
N ALA A 132 -4.26 11.50 24.04
CA ALA A 132 -4.02 12.45 25.14
C ALA A 132 -4.69 11.99 26.44
N ALA A 133 -5.89 11.43 26.34
CA ALA A 133 -6.62 10.91 27.50
C ALA A 133 -5.92 9.72 28.20
N LYS A 134 -5.02 8.99 27.50
CA LYS A 134 -4.19 7.95 28.12
C LYS A 134 -3.08 8.53 29.01
N GLY A 135 -2.75 9.82 28.84
CA GLY A 135 -1.71 10.54 29.57
C GLY A 135 -0.30 10.17 29.14
N THR A 136 0.69 10.90 29.66
CA THR A 136 2.12 10.79 29.26
C THR A 136 2.75 9.43 29.54
N LYS A 137 2.19 8.63 30.43
CA LYS A 137 2.64 7.27 30.78
C LYS A 137 1.64 6.20 30.33
N GLY A 138 0.65 6.56 29.53
CA GLY A 138 -0.30 5.61 28.98
C GLY A 138 0.35 4.72 27.92
N ASN A 139 -0.07 3.46 27.86
CA ASN A 139 0.34 2.56 26.80
C ASN A 139 -0.30 3.01 25.48
N VAL A 140 0.47 3.61 24.61
CA VAL A 140 0.05 4.02 23.26
C VAL A 140 0.73 3.09 22.24
N ASP A 141 -0.06 2.57 21.33
CA ASP A 141 0.45 1.90 20.12
C ASP A 141 0.15 2.77 18.90
N LEU A 142 1.19 3.29 18.24
CA LEU A 142 1.02 4.17 17.08
C LEU A 142 0.27 3.52 15.92
N ILE A 143 0.26 2.18 15.84
CA ILE A 143 -0.46 1.47 14.78
C ILE A 143 -1.92 1.32 15.18
N ASP A 144 -2.21 0.71 16.31
CA ASP A 144 -3.58 0.38 16.74
C ASP A 144 -4.37 1.61 17.14
N ASP A 145 -3.76 2.52 17.90
CA ASP A 145 -4.44 3.71 18.42
C ASP A 145 -4.54 4.85 17.42
N PHE A 146 -3.73 4.82 16.33
CA PHE A 146 -3.65 5.95 15.41
C PHE A 146 -3.59 5.55 13.94
N ALA A 147 -2.49 4.97 13.46
CA ALA A 147 -2.21 4.85 12.04
C ALA A 147 -3.19 3.93 11.30
N SER A 148 -3.71 2.86 11.93
CA SER A 148 -4.64 1.93 11.29
C SER A 148 -6.09 2.40 11.35
N ALA A 149 -6.46 3.16 12.38
CA ALA A 149 -7.81 3.66 12.54
C ALA A 149 -8.20 4.67 11.43
N ILE A 150 -7.23 5.49 10.99
CA ILE A 150 -7.49 6.54 9.99
C ILE A 150 -8.01 5.97 8.67
N PRO A 151 -7.27 5.10 7.96
CA PRO A 151 -7.74 4.60 6.66
C PRO A 151 -8.97 3.69 6.77
N ILE A 152 -9.18 2.99 7.87
CA ILE A 152 -10.41 2.20 8.09
C ILE A 152 -11.63 3.10 8.14
N GLU A 153 -11.57 4.18 8.90
CA GLU A 153 -12.65 5.16 9.00
C GLU A 153 -12.89 5.87 7.67
N VAL A 154 -11.82 6.28 6.97
CA VAL A 154 -11.92 6.95 5.66
C VAL A 154 -12.59 6.03 4.64
N ILE A 155 -12.19 4.77 4.53
CA ILE A 155 -12.77 3.83 3.56
C ILE A 155 -14.16 3.38 4.02
N GLY A 156 -14.38 3.21 5.32
CA GLY A 156 -15.70 2.99 5.87
C GLY A 156 -16.68 4.11 5.48
N ASN A 157 -16.24 5.36 5.55
CA ASN A 157 -17.02 6.51 5.08
C ASN A 157 -17.21 6.51 3.56
N LEU A 158 -16.17 6.17 2.78
CA LEU A 158 -16.26 6.08 1.32
C LEU A 158 -17.27 5.05 0.83
N LEU A 159 -17.37 3.91 1.51
CA LEU A 159 -18.32 2.85 1.20
C LEU A 159 -19.63 2.99 1.99
N ASP A 160 -19.74 4.02 2.82
CA ASP A 160 -20.85 4.29 3.75
C ASP A 160 -21.21 3.05 4.59
N VAL A 161 -20.16 2.41 5.12
CA VAL A 161 -20.28 1.32 6.11
C VAL A 161 -20.67 1.93 7.46
N PRO A 162 -21.75 1.48 8.11
CA PRO A 162 -22.09 1.92 9.45
C PRO A 162 -20.95 1.73 10.45
N GLN A 163 -20.80 2.65 11.39
CA GLN A 163 -19.64 2.66 12.29
C GLN A 163 -19.54 1.41 13.18
N ASP A 164 -20.68 0.91 13.61
CA ASP A 164 -20.84 -0.30 14.41
C ASP A 164 -20.62 -1.61 13.61
N GLU A 165 -20.52 -1.53 12.28
CA GLU A 165 -20.25 -2.66 11.38
C GLU A 165 -18.78 -2.70 10.91
N ARG A 166 -17.89 -1.77 11.33
CA ARG A 166 -16.51 -1.62 10.79
C ARG A 166 -15.48 -2.53 11.44
N GLU A 167 -15.80 -3.11 12.60
CA GLU A 167 -14.84 -3.92 13.38
C GLU A 167 -14.10 -5.00 12.53
N PRO A 168 -14.76 -5.80 11.68
CA PRO A 168 -14.07 -6.87 10.96
C PRO A 168 -13.26 -6.41 9.74
N LEU A 169 -13.40 -5.16 9.29
CA LEU A 169 -12.81 -4.66 8.04
C LEU A 169 -11.28 -4.77 8.02
N ARG A 170 -10.62 -4.46 9.14
CA ARG A 170 -9.17 -4.55 9.29
C ARG A 170 -8.69 -5.99 9.13
N ASP A 171 -9.29 -6.92 9.83
CA ASP A 171 -8.88 -8.32 9.82
C ASP A 171 -9.10 -8.97 8.47
N TRP A 172 -10.21 -8.67 7.78
CA TRP A 172 -10.43 -9.11 6.41
C TRP A 172 -9.37 -8.57 5.47
N SER A 173 -9.06 -7.27 5.54
CA SER A 173 -8.03 -6.65 4.70
C SER A 173 -6.66 -7.33 4.92
N LEU A 174 -6.22 -7.47 6.16
CA LEU A 174 -4.94 -8.10 6.49
C LEU A 174 -4.87 -9.56 6.03
N ALA A 175 -5.97 -10.30 6.12
CA ALA A 175 -6.02 -11.70 5.68
C ALA A 175 -5.94 -11.82 4.15
N ILE A 176 -6.68 -11.00 3.41
CA ILE A 176 -6.70 -11.01 1.95
C ILE A 176 -5.36 -10.56 1.37
N LEU A 177 -4.78 -9.46 1.89
CA LEU A 177 -3.48 -8.95 1.44
C LEU A 177 -2.32 -9.87 1.84
N GLY A 178 -2.42 -10.54 2.98
CA GLY A 178 -1.45 -11.57 3.38
C GLY A 178 -1.36 -12.72 2.39
N ALA A 179 -2.43 -13.03 1.69
CA ALA A 179 -2.44 -14.05 0.65
C ALA A 179 -1.76 -13.61 -0.67
N LEU A 180 -1.38 -12.33 -0.82
CA LEU A 180 -0.61 -11.82 -1.97
C LEU A 180 0.92 -11.91 -1.78
N GLU A 181 1.37 -12.37 -0.61
CA GLU A 181 2.80 -12.59 -0.37
C GLU A 181 3.36 -13.66 -1.33
N PRO A 182 4.67 -13.63 -1.64
CA PRO A 182 5.29 -14.62 -2.54
C PRO A 182 5.05 -16.06 -2.09
N VAL A 183 5.18 -16.31 -0.80
CA VAL A 183 4.91 -17.63 -0.20
C VAL A 183 3.60 -17.58 0.58
N VAL A 184 2.66 -18.45 0.21
CA VAL A 184 1.36 -18.57 0.86
C VAL A 184 1.21 -19.98 1.45
N THR A 185 1.17 -20.04 2.78
CA THR A 185 0.92 -21.32 3.47
C THR A 185 -0.55 -21.72 3.37
N PRO A 186 -0.90 -23.02 3.56
CA PRO A 186 -2.31 -23.45 3.59
C PRO A 186 -3.17 -22.66 4.60
N HIS A 187 -2.60 -22.28 5.75
CA HIS A 187 -3.29 -21.48 6.76
C HIS A 187 -3.59 -20.05 6.26
N VAL A 188 -2.59 -19.38 5.66
CA VAL A 188 -2.76 -18.04 5.08
C VAL A 188 -3.78 -18.06 3.93
N PHE A 189 -3.73 -19.08 3.07
CA PHE A 189 -4.72 -19.29 2.01
C PHE A 189 -6.13 -19.43 2.58
N ALA A 190 -6.34 -20.35 3.53
CA ALA A 190 -7.66 -20.61 4.12
C ALA A 190 -8.24 -19.36 4.79
N ARG A 191 -7.39 -18.63 5.55
CA ARG A 191 -7.78 -17.37 6.20
C ARG A 191 -8.17 -16.29 5.18
N GLY A 192 -7.37 -16.12 4.12
CA GLY A 192 -7.67 -15.14 3.06
C GLY A 192 -8.92 -15.49 2.28
N ASN A 193 -9.14 -16.78 1.97
CA ASN A 193 -10.34 -17.23 1.28
C ASN A 193 -11.61 -17.03 2.12
N LYS A 194 -11.54 -17.33 3.44
CA LYS A 194 -12.64 -17.07 4.37
C LYS A 194 -12.95 -15.59 4.51
N ALA A 195 -11.93 -14.74 4.56
CA ALA A 195 -12.12 -13.29 4.61
C ALA A 195 -12.82 -12.74 3.36
N VAL A 196 -12.53 -13.28 2.16
CA VAL A 196 -13.27 -12.91 0.94
C VAL A 196 -14.72 -13.36 1.03
N GLU A 197 -14.98 -14.59 1.49
CA GLU A 197 -16.35 -15.11 1.66
C GLU A 197 -17.17 -14.21 2.59
N ASP A 198 -16.64 -13.91 3.79
CA ASP A 198 -17.33 -13.10 4.78
C ASP A 198 -17.59 -11.69 4.29
N PHE A 199 -16.59 -11.11 3.62
CA PHE A 199 -16.71 -9.76 3.11
C PHE A 199 -17.71 -9.68 1.93
N LEU A 200 -17.76 -10.67 1.03
CA LEU A 200 -18.77 -10.73 -0.03
C LEU A 200 -20.18 -10.80 0.58
N ALA A 201 -20.41 -11.69 1.54
CA ALA A 201 -21.71 -11.83 2.21
C ALA A 201 -22.14 -10.51 2.88
N TYR A 202 -21.20 -9.80 3.51
CA TYR A 202 -21.46 -8.49 4.10
C TYR A 202 -21.82 -7.44 3.03
N LEU A 203 -21.02 -7.36 1.95
CA LEU A 203 -21.24 -6.38 0.87
C LEU A 203 -22.52 -6.60 0.10
N GLU A 204 -22.97 -7.84 -0.11
CA GLU A 204 -24.27 -8.13 -0.71
C GLU A 204 -25.40 -7.45 0.07
N GLY A 205 -25.38 -7.57 1.41
CA GLY A 205 -26.32 -6.89 2.29
C GLY A 205 -26.22 -5.38 2.23
N LEU A 206 -25.00 -4.83 2.24
CA LEU A 206 -24.74 -3.40 2.16
C LEU A 206 -25.23 -2.80 0.83
N VAL A 207 -24.92 -3.46 -0.29
CA VAL A 207 -25.36 -3.05 -1.64
C VAL A 207 -26.88 -3.10 -1.75
N ALA A 208 -27.53 -4.13 -1.21
CA ALA A 208 -29.00 -4.22 -1.20
C ALA A 208 -29.64 -3.06 -0.41
N ARG A 209 -29.11 -2.75 0.78
CA ARG A 209 -29.54 -1.57 1.59
C ARG A 209 -29.35 -0.27 0.81
N ARG A 210 -28.21 -0.12 0.13
CA ARG A 210 -27.87 1.09 -0.65
C ARG A 210 -28.74 1.26 -1.89
N ARG A 211 -29.10 0.19 -2.57
CA ARG A 211 -30.06 0.22 -3.71
C ARG A 211 -31.46 0.63 -3.26
N ALA A 212 -31.90 0.12 -2.09
CA ALA A 212 -33.21 0.47 -1.52
C ALA A 212 -33.27 1.94 -1.06
N LYS A 213 -32.13 2.47 -0.55
CA LYS A 213 -31.99 3.86 -0.07
C LYS A 213 -30.68 4.43 -0.57
N PRO A 214 -30.61 4.96 -1.81
CA PRO A 214 -29.41 5.57 -2.36
C PRO A 214 -28.94 6.76 -1.53
N GLY A 215 -27.62 6.83 -1.32
CA GLY A 215 -26.96 8.00 -0.74
C GLY A 215 -26.72 9.11 -1.78
N ASN A 216 -25.95 10.12 -1.39
CA ASN A 216 -25.50 11.16 -2.31
C ASN A 216 -24.28 10.67 -3.10
N PRO A 217 -24.37 10.43 -4.43
CA PRO A 217 -23.25 9.91 -5.23
C PRO A 217 -22.04 10.87 -5.33
N GLU A 218 -22.15 12.10 -4.87
CA GLU A 218 -21.01 13.02 -4.77
C GLU A 218 -20.14 12.77 -3.52
N ARG A 219 -20.71 12.11 -2.49
CA ARG A 219 -20.04 11.80 -1.21
C ARG A 219 -19.93 10.31 -0.94
N ASP A 220 -20.86 9.52 -1.43
CA ASP A 220 -20.99 8.08 -1.23
C ASP A 220 -20.49 7.34 -2.46
N VAL A 221 -19.27 6.82 -2.36
CA VAL A 221 -18.61 6.07 -3.43
C VAL A 221 -19.39 4.82 -3.81
N LEU A 222 -19.98 4.11 -2.83
CA LEU A 222 -20.76 2.91 -3.11
C LEU A 222 -22.00 3.23 -3.95
N THR A 223 -22.77 4.29 -3.60
CA THR A 223 -23.89 4.75 -4.43
C THR A 223 -23.42 5.11 -5.85
N ARG A 224 -22.28 5.81 -5.97
CA ARG A 224 -21.71 6.17 -7.27
C ARG A 224 -21.30 4.94 -8.08
N LEU A 225 -20.71 3.92 -7.48
CA LEU A 225 -20.33 2.68 -8.17
C LEU A 225 -21.55 1.86 -8.61
N ILE A 226 -22.61 1.83 -7.78
CA ILE A 226 -23.89 1.17 -8.10
C ILE A 226 -24.58 1.85 -9.28
N GLN A 227 -24.58 3.19 -9.32
CA GLN A 227 -25.28 4.00 -10.34
C GLN A 227 -24.38 4.32 -11.53
N GLY A 228 -23.06 4.14 -11.38
CA GLY A 228 -22.07 4.56 -12.36
C GLY A 228 -22.25 3.86 -13.71
N GLU A 229 -22.16 4.64 -14.76
CA GLU A 229 -22.22 4.20 -16.15
C GLU A 229 -21.13 4.91 -16.95
N ASP A 230 -20.43 4.15 -17.78
CA ASP A 230 -19.43 4.67 -18.69
C ASP A 230 -19.72 4.14 -20.10
N ASN A 231 -20.11 5.03 -21.03
CA ASN A 231 -20.49 4.71 -22.40
C ASN A 231 -21.58 3.60 -22.50
N GLY A 232 -22.56 3.61 -21.61
CA GLY A 232 -23.62 2.60 -21.55
C GLY A 232 -23.25 1.33 -20.79
N GLU A 233 -22.01 1.22 -20.27
CA GLU A 233 -21.55 0.08 -19.51
C GLU A 233 -21.52 0.37 -18.00
N ARG A 234 -22.00 -0.59 -17.21
CA ARG A 234 -21.96 -0.57 -15.74
C ARG A 234 -21.06 -1.68 -15.22
N LEU A 235 -20.69 -1.60 -13.95
CA LEU A 235 -20.10 -2.75 -13.27
C LEU A 235 -21.14 -3.88 -13.18
N THR A 236 -20.74 -5.11 -13.51
CA THR A 236 -21.50 -6.28 -13.12
C THR A 236 -21.53 -6.40 -11.60
N GLU A 237 -22.48 -7.17 -11.05
CA GLU A 237 -22.55 -7.40 -9.59
C GLU A 237 -21.23 -7.92 -9.05
N LYS A 238 -20.65 -8.90 -9.73
CA LYS A 238 -19.35 -9.46 -9.41
C LYS A 238 -18.23 -8.41 -9.39
N GLU A 239 -18.14 -7.59 -10.42
CA GLU A 239 -17.14 -6.51 -10.48
C GLU A 239 -17.35 -5.48 -9.37
N LEU A 240 -18.61 -5.12 -9.08
CA LEU A 240 -18.94 -4.19 -8.01
C LEU A 240 -18.43 -4.71 -6.66
N LEU A 241 -18.83 -5.91 -6.25
CA LEU A 241 -18.48 -6.47 -4.96
C LEU A 241 -16.96 -6.66 -4.81
N HIS A 242 -16.31 -7.27 -5.79
CA HIS A 242 -14.86 -7.51 -5.72
C HIS A 242 -14.03 -6.22 -5.79
N ASN A 243 -14.50 -5.17 -6.47
CA ASN A 243 -13.81 -3.88 -6.45
C ASN A 243 -14.11 -3.06 -5.20
N CYS A 244 -15.22 -3.26 -4.49
CA CYS A 244 -15.41 -2.72 -3.14
C CYS A 244 -14.41 -3.35 -2.15
N ILE A 245 -14.22 -4.68 -2.18
CA ILE A 245 -13.17 -5.37 -1.40
C ILE A 245 -11.79 -4.82 -1.77
N PHE A 246 -11.51 -4.66 -3.07
CA PHE A 246 -10.24 -4.11 -3.53
C PHE A 246 -9.98 -2.69 -3.03
N LEU A 247 -10.98 -1.81 -3.03
CA LEU A 247 -10.84 -0.43 -2.54
C LEU A 247 -10.48 -0.39 -1.05
N LEU A 248 -11.13 -1.24 -0.23
CA LEU A 248 -10.79 -1.36 1.18
C LEU A 248 -9.34 -1.83 1.35
N ASN A 249 -8.99 -2.94 0.71
CA ASN A 249 -7.67 -3.54 0.84
C ASN A 249 -6.56 -2.59 0.38
N ALA A 250 -6.76 -1.93 -0.76
CA ALA A 250 -5.76 -1.02 -1.34
C ALA A 250 -5.55 0.23 -0.50
N GLY A 251 -6.60 0.74 0.15
CA GLY A 251 -6.53 1.97 0.93
C GLY A 251 -6.07 1.76 2.38
N HIS A 252 -6.42 0.63 3.00
CA HIS A 252 -6.18 0.40 4.43
C HIS A 252 -4.69 0.19 4.76
N GLU A 253 -4.11 -0.95 4.42
CA GLU A 253 -2.78 -1.34 4.90
C GLU A 253 -1.68 -0.41 4.37
N THR A 254 -1.79 0.06 3.14
CA THR A 254 -0.77 0.92 2.54
C THR A 254 -0.68 2.28 3.22
N THR A 255 -1.79 2.87 3.61
CA THR A 255 -1.84 4.16 4.31
C THR A 255 -1.47 4.01 5.78
N THR A 256 -1.92 2.94 6.45
CA THR A 256 -1.43 2.56 7.79
C THR A 256 0.09 2.50 7.80
N ASN A 257 0.67 1.79 6.83
CA ASN A 257 2.13 1.66 6.71
C ASN A 257 2.82 2.98 6.39
N LEU A 258 2.23 3.86 5.57
CA LEU A 258 2.77 5.20 5.31
C LEU A 258 2.89 6.01 6.61
N ILE A 259 1.83 6.06 7.40
CA ILE A 259 1.79 6.84 8.65
C ILE A 259 2.75 6.23 9.68
N GLY A 260 2.66 4.92 9.92
CA GLY A 260 3.49 4.22 10.89
C GLY A 260 4.98 4.24 10.53
N ASN A 261 5.33 3.90 9.28
CA ASN A 261 6.71 3.97 8.80
C ASN A 261 7.25 5.38 8.84
N GLY A 262 6.44 6.40 8.49
CA GLY A 262 6.83 7.80 8.51
C GLY A 262 7.19 8.28 9.92
N LEU A 263 6.33 8.00 10.91
CA LEU A 263 6.59 8.37 12.31
C LEU A 263 7.82 7.65 12.87
N VAL A 264 7.99 6.35 12.58
CA VAL A 264 9.18 5.60 13.02
C VAL A 264 10.46 6.10 12.30
N ALA A 265 10.37 6.43 11.01
CA ALA A 265 11.50 6.99 10.28
C ALA A 265 11.96 8.35 10.85
N LEU A 266 11.03 9.20 11.29
CA LEU A 266 11.35 10.47 11.95
C LEU A 266 12.05 10.25 13.30
N LEU A 267 11.69 9.22 14.07
CA LEU A 267 12.41 8.87 15.30
C LEU A 267 13.85 8.42 15.02
N ALA A 268 14.06 7.68 13.92
CA ALA A 268 15.39 7.27 13.50
C ALA A 268 16.23 8.43 12.90
N HIS A 269 15.59 9.56 12.52
CA HIS A 269 16.23 10.73 11.92
C HIS A 269 15.86 12.02 12.69
N PRO A 270 16.38 12.21 13.92
CA PRO A 270 15.92 13.30 14.80
C PRO A 270 16.13 14.70 14.22
N ALA A 271 17.14 14.92 13.38
CA ALA A 271 17.35 16.19 12.69
C ALA A 271 16.21 16.52 11.71
N GLU A 272 15.75 15.53 10.94
CA GLU A 272 14.64 15.69 10.00
C GLU A 272 13.30 15.82 10.75
N LYS A 273 13.13 15.09 11.86
CA LYS A 273 11.99 15.27 12.77
C LYS A 273 11.90 16.72 13.27
N GLN A 274 13.00 17.24 13.81
CA GLN A 274 13.07 18.62 14.32
C GLN A 274 12.82 19.64 13.22
N ARG A 275 13.42 19.44 12.04
CA ARG A 275 13.20 20.30 10.86
C ARG A 275 11.73 20.35 10.43
N LEU A 276 11.02 19.22 10.50
CA LEU A 276 9.58 19.18 10.16
C LEU A 276 8.73 19.90 11.22
N ILE A 277 9.08 19.77 12.49
CA ILE A 277 8.42 20.49 13.60
C ILE A 277 8.61 22.01 13.46
N GLU A 278 9.82 22.46 13.15
CA GLU A 278 10.14 23.88 12.96
C GLU A 278 9.59 24.46 11.66
N THR A 279 9.42 23.63 10.64
CA THR A 279 8.94 24.06 9.32
C THR A 279 7.80 23.13 8.84
N PRO A 280 6.58 23.23 9.42
CA PRO A 280 5.44 22.39 9.09
C PRO A 280 5.03 22.44 7.61
N ALA A 281 5.37 23.51 6.90
CA ALA A 281 5.12 23.65 5.44
C ALA A 281 5.81 22.55 4.61
N LEU A 282 6.85 21.87 5.14
CA LEU A 282 7.52 20.75 4.49
C LEU A 282 6.71 19.45 4.50
N ILE A 283 5.55 19.39 5.18
CA ILE A 283 4.79 18.14 5.31
C ILE A 283 4.52 17.47 3.96
N LYS A 284 4.24 18.21 2.89
CA LYS A 284 3.96 17.63 1.58
C LYS A 284 5.19 16.95 0.98
N THR A 285 6.37 17.56 1.06
CA THR A 285 7.63 16.95 0.59
C THR A 285 8.07 15.82 1.52
N ALA A 286 7.83 15.95 2.82
CA ALA A 286 8.10 14.91 3.81
C ALA A 286 7.31 13.63 3.53
N VAL A 287 6.02 13.72 3.20
CA VAL A 287 5.19 12.55 2.83
C VAL A 287 5.72 11.86 1.57
N GLU A 288 6.12 12.62 0.53
CA GLU A 288 6.74 12.04 -0.67
C GLU A 288 8.06 11.32 -0.32
N GLU A 289 8.85 11.90 0.57
CA GLU A 289 10.12 11.29 0.99
C GLU A 289 9.92 10.05 1.85
N MET A 290 8.94 10.04 2.75
CA MET A 290 8.56 8.84 3.52
C MET A 290 8.10 7.71 2.60
N LEU A 291 7.29 8.02 1.57
CA LEU A 291 6.88 7.08 0.54
C LEU A 291 8.07 6.52 -0.26
N ARG A 292 9.06 7.34 -0.57
CA ARG A 292 10.30 6.90 -1.23
C ARG A 292 11.15 6.04 -0.30
N PHE A 293 11.43 6.55 0.89
CA PHE A 293 12.42 5.99 1.82
C PHE A 293 12.00 4.64 2.40
N GLU A 294 10.72 4.51 2.79
CA GLU A 294 10.14 3.27 3.34
C GLU A 294 8.79 2.99 2.66
N SER A 295 8.84 2.58 1.39
CA SER A 295 7.63 2.34 0.60
C SER A 295 6.73 1.29 1.26
N SER A 296 5.46 1.62 1.48
CA SER A 296 4.46 0.69 2.04
C SER A 296 4.29 -0.55 1.17
N ASN A 297 4.27 -0.38 -0.16
CA ASN A 297 4.29 -1.48 -1.11
C ASN A 297 5.70 -1.60 -1.70
N GLN A 298 6.38 -2.71 -1.39
CA GLN A 298 7.75 -2.96 -1.81
C GLN A 298 7.85 -3.66 -3.17
N LEU A 299 6.82 -4.41 -3.59
CA LEU A 299 6.88 -5.29 -4.74
C LEU A 299 5.67 -5.10 -5.67
N GLY A 300 5.93 -4.74 -6.92
CA GLY A 300 4.99 -4.87 -8.03
C GLY A 300 5.18 -6.20 -8.78
N ASN A 301 4.19 -6.61 -9.56
CA ASN A 301 4.29 -7.82 -10.38
C ASN A 301 3.75 -7.58 -11.79
N ARG A 302 4.39 -8.22 -12.75
CA ARG A 302 3.96 -8.31 -14.15
C ARG A 302 4.21 -9.71 -14.69
N MET A 303 3.66 -9.98 -15.88
CA MET A 303 3.97 -11.16 -16.67
C MET A 303 4.29 -10.72 -18.10
N THR A 304 5.36 -11.24 -18.70
CA THR A 304 5.65 -10.99 -20.11
C THR A 304 4.64 -11.74 -20.97
N VAL A 305 4.04 -11.09 -21.97
CA VAL A 305 3.10 -11.74 -22.91
C VAL A 305 3.75 -12.05 -24.26
N GLU A 306 4.90 -11.45 -24.52
CA GLU A 306 5.77 -11.72 -25.65
C GLU A 306 7.24 -11.65 -25.22
N PRO A 307 8.20 -12.20 -26.00
CA PRO A 307 9.62 -12.08 -25.66
C PRO A 307 10.04 -10.62 -25.60
N VAL A 308 10.87 -10.26 -24.63
CA VAL A 308 11.36 -8.90 -24.43
C VAL A 308 12.78 -8.91 -23.91
N GLU A 309 13.56 -7.91 -24.28
CA GLU A 309 14.86 -7.62 -23.66
C GLU A 309 14.71 -6.44 -22.68
N LEU A 310 15.17 -6.63 -21.45
CA LEU A 310 15.17 -5.60 -20.43
C LEU A 310 16.47 -5.68 -19.62
N GLY A 311 17.13 -4.54 -19.43
CA GLY A 311 18.43 -4.49 -18.73
C GLY A 311 19.52 -5.33 -19.37
N GLY A 312 19.48 -5.56 -20.71
CA GLY A 312 20.40 -6.42 -21.45
C GLY A 312 20.12 -7.93 -21.33
N ILE A 313 18.97 -8.31 -20.77
CA ILE A 313 18.58 -9.70 -20.53
C ILE A 313 17.32 -10.03 -21.34
N ALA A 314 17.37 -11.10 -22.13
CA ALA A 314 16.22 -11.63 -22.87
C ALA A 314 15.30 -12.44 -21.93
N MET A 315 14.04 -12.06 -21.89
CA MET A 315 12.98 -12.74 -21.14
C MET A 315 11.97 -13.37 -22.11
N PRO A 316 11.69 -14.67 -22.01
CA PRO A 316 10.66 -15.29 -22.85
C PRO A 316 9.25 -14.82 -22.47
N ALA A 317 8.29 -15.02 -23.36
CA ALA A 317 6.87 -14.83 -23.05
C ALA A 317 6.41 -15.77 -21.94
N GLY A 318 5.41 -15.32 -21.14
CA GLY A 318 4.85 -16.10 -20.04
C GLY A 318 5.72 -16.11 -18.78
N THR A 319 6.67 -15.21 -18.68
CA THR A 319 7.58 -15.13 -17.52
C THR A 319 7.04 -14.17 -16.46
N PRO A 320 6.89 -14.59 -15.21
CA PRO A 320 6.58 -13.69 -14.10
C PRO A 320 7.75 -12.75 -13.79
N VAL A 321 7.46 -11.47 -13.59
CA VAL A 321 8.45 -10.42 -13.30
C VAL A 321 8.04 -9.67 -12.04
N THR A 322 8.89 -9.70 -11.03
CA THR A 322 8.73 -8.91 -9.81
C THR A 322 9.50 -7.59 -9.94
N LEU A 323 8.82 -6.50 -9.66
CA LEU A 323 9.34 -5.14 -9.72
C LEU A 323 9.61 -4.68 -8.29
N CYS A 324 10.88 -4.60 -7.87
CA CYS A 324 11.25 -4.21 -6.51
C CYS A 324 11.21 -2.68 -6.36
N ILE A 325 10.06 -2.15 -5.96
CA ILE A 325 9.82 -0.72 -5.74
C ILE A 325 10.76 -0.19 -4.64
N GLY A 326 10.92 -0.95 -3.55
CA GLY A 326 11.80 -0.56 -2.44
C GLY A 326 13.26 -0.39 -2.87
N ALA A 327 13.76 -1.25 -3.76
CA ALA A 327 15.11 -1.11 -4.33
C ALA A 327 15.20 0.08 -5.28
N ALA A 328 14.24 0.24 -6.19
CA ALA A 328 14.21 1.31 -7.18
C ALA A 328 14.09 2.70 -6.54
N ASN A 329 13.34 2.82 -5.44
CA ASN A 329 13.21 4.08 -4.70
C ASN A 329 14.49 4.47 -3.93
N ARG A 330 15.48 3.60 -3.88
CA ARG A 330 16.81 3.87 -3.34
C ARG A 330 17.92 3.71 -4.40
N ASP A 331 17.57 3.85 -5.68
CA ASP A 331 18.52 3.78 -6.78
C ASP A 331 19.34 5.09 -6.88
N PRO A 332 20.69 5.05 -6.70
CA PRO A 332 21.54 6.23 -6.79
C PRO A 332 21.58 6.84 -8.20
N ALA A 333 21.20 6.10 -9.24
CA ALA A 333 21.07 6.65 -10.59
C ALA A 333 19.89 7.65 -10.69
N GLN A 334 18.88 7.52 -9.82
CA GLN A 334 17.69 8.38 -9.80
C GLN A 334 17.71 9.38 -8.65
N PHE A 335 18.22 8.99 -7.47
CA PHE A 335 18.16 9.78 -6.25
C PHE A 335 19.56 10.01 -5.67
N ALA A 336 19.96 11.25 -5.51
CA ALA A 336 21.19 11.58 -4.78
C ALA A 336 21.03 11.16 -3.32
N ASP A 337 22.10 10.59 -2.73
CA ASP A 337 22.11 10.09 -1.35
C ASP A 337 20.84 9.30 -0.96
N PRO A 338 20.51 8.23 -1.68
CA PRO A 338 19.21 7.55 -1.60
C PRO A 338 18.97 6.87 -0.25
N GLU A 339 20.02 6.59 0.51
CA GLU A 339 19.96 5.96 1.83
C GLU A 339 19.67 6.95 2.97
N ASN A 340 19.68 8.25 2.69
CA ASN A 340 19.36 9.30 3.65
C ASN A 340 17.91 9.76 3.48
N LEU A 341 17.23 9.96 4.60
CA LEU A 341 15.93 10.62 4.65
C LEU A 341 16.14 12.13 4.50
N ASP A 342 15.59 12.76 3.48
CA ASP A 342 15.57 14.21 3.29
C ASP A 342 14.13 14.67 3.03
N ILE A 343 13.47 15.20 4.05
CA ILE A 343 12.06 15.64 3.97
C ILE A 343 11.83 16.82 3.01
N GLY A 344 12.91 17.46 2.56
CA GLY A 344 12.86 18.55 1.57
C GLY A 344 13.21 18.12 0.15
N ARG A 345 13.43 16.81 -0.10
CA ARG A 345 13.87 16.30 -1.40
C ARG A 345 12.98 16.75 -2.55
N THR A 346 13.60 17.41 -3.53
CA THR A 346 12.92 17.85 -4.74
C THR A 346 13.92 17.91 -5.91
N PRO A 347 13.62 17.28 -7.09
CA PRO A 347 12.43 16.48 -7.37
C PRO A 347 12.46 15.12 -6.66
N ASN A 348 11.28 14.57 -6.36
CA ASN A 348 11.13 13.25 -5.75
C ASN A 348 10.19 12.37 -6.60
N ARG A 349 10.72 11.72 -7.63
CA ARG A 349 9.97 10.91 -8.59
C ARG A 349 9.93 9.43 -8.18
N HIS A 350 9.52 9.17 -6.94
CA HIS A 350 9.47 7.81 -6.42
C HIS A 350 8.39 6.94 -7.10
N LEU A 351 8.55 5.61 -7.00
CA LEU A 351 7.65 4.62 -7.57
C LEU A 351 6.70 3.99 -6.53
N ALA A 352 6.55 4.56 -5.34
CA ALA A 352 5.66 4.01 -4.31
C ALA A 352 4.20 3.89 -4.76
N PHE A 353 3.77 4.77 -5.66
CA PHE A 353 2.45 4.73 -6.32
C PHE A 353 2.47 4.04 -7.69
N GLY A 354 3.55 3.38 -8.06
CA GLY A 354 3.76 2.89 -9.42
C GLY A 354 3.79 4.01 -10.46
N THR A 355 3.68 3.65 -11.73
CA THR A 355 3.57 4.60 -12.86
C THR A 355 2.82 3.95 -14.03
N GLY A 356 2.43 4.73 -15.04
CA GLY A 356 1.71 4.25 -16.22
C GLY A 356 0.23 3.97 -15.96
N ALA A 357 -0.36 3.04 -16.72
CA ALA A 357 -1.79 2.78 -16.69
C ALA A 357 -2.31 2.33 -15.31
N HIS A 358 -1.50 1.62 -14.55
CA HIS A 358 -1.80 1.12 -13.21
C HIS A 358 -1.28 2.01 -12.07
N GLN A 359 -0.94 3.28 -12.34
CA GLN A 359 -0.59 4.22 -11.27
C GLN A 359 -1.71 4.27 -10.23
N CYS A 360 -1.35 4.34 -8.94
CA CYS A 360 -2.29 4.28 -7.83
C CYS A 360 -3.47 5.25 -8.01
N ALA A 361 -4.69 4.71 -7.93
CA ALA A 361 -5.93 5.50 -8.05
C ALA A 361 -6.16 6.39 -6.83
N GLY A 362 -5.75 5.92 -5.63
CA GLY A 362 -5.92 6.61 -4.35
C GLY A 362 -4.76 7.52 -3.95
N MET A 363 -3.78 7.79 -4.83
CA MET A 363 -2.56 8.51 -4.45
C MET A 363 -2.80 9.91 -3.85
N ALA A 364 -3.85 10.62 -4.31
CA ALA A 364 -4.18 11.93 -3.77
C ALA A 364 -4.77 11.84 -2.36
N LEU A 365 -5.60 10.80 -2.10
CA LEU A 365 -6.17 10.54 -0.79
C LEU A 365 -5.08 10.10 0.20
N ALA A 366 -4.21 9.17 -0.19
CA ALA A 366 -3.12 8.70 0.67
C ALA A 366 -2.16 9.84 1.08
N ARG A 367 -1.88 10.78 0.15
CA ARG A 367 -1.11 11.99 0.45
C ARG A 367 -1.81 12.91 1.45
N LEU A 368 -3.12 13.08 1.29
CA LEU A 368 -3.93 13.90 2.20
C LEU A 368 -3.96 13.26 3.60
N GLU A 369 -4.23 11.96 3.69
CA GLU A 369 -4.24 11.22 4.95
C GLU A 369 -2.86 11.28 5.66
N GLY A 370 -1.78 10.99 4.93
CA GLY A 370 -0.42 11.05 5.49
C GLY A 370 -0.05 12.46 5.95
N ALA A 371 -0.38 13.49 5.17
CA ALA A 371 -0.05 14.87 5.52
C ALA A 371 -0.82 15.34 6.78
N ILE A 372 -2.12 15.10 6.85
CA ILE A 372 -2.94 15.51 7.99
C ILE A 372 -2.56 14.70 9.24
N ALA A 373 -2.44 13.38 9.13
CA ALA A 373 -2.12 12.52 10.26
C ALA A 373 -0.78 12.89 10.88
N ILE A 374 0.28 12.96 10.07
CA ILE A 374 1.65 13.18 10.57
C ILE A 374 1.82 14.61 11.08
N SER A 375 1.31 15.63 10.36
CA SER A 375 1.47 17.02 10.81
C SER A 375 0.75 17.29 12.13
N ARG A 376 -0.48 16.79 12.28
CA ARG A 376 -1.26 17.00 13.51
C ARG A 376 -0.72 16.19 14.68
N PHE A 377 -0.25 14.97 14.43
CA PHE A 377 0.42 14.17 15.46
C PHE A 377 1.67 14.88 15.99
N LEU A 378 2.55 15.37 15.10
CA LEU A 378 3.77 16.08 15.49
C LEU A 378 3.49 17.42 16.19
N ALA A 379 2.43 18.12 15.80
CA ALA A 379 2.02 19.36 16.46
C ALA A 379 1.64 19.14 17.93
N ARG A 380 0.92 18.04 18.21
CA ARG A 380 0.46 17.71 19.58
C ARG A 380 1.51 16.97 20.40
N PHE A 381 2.21 16.01 19.81
CA PHE A 381 3.14 15.11 20.50
C PHE A 381 4.55 15.13 19.86
N PRO A 382 5.22 16.30 19.82
CA PRO A 382 6.54 16.38 19.20
C PRO A 382 7.62 15.57 19.92
N ASP A 383 7.42 15.31 21.22
CA ASP A 383 8.40 14.64 22.08
C ASP A 383 8.16 13.11 22.19
N TYR A 384 7.29 12.54 21.31
CA TYR A 384 7.05 11.10 21.30
C TYR A 384 8.34 10.28 21.10
N ALA A 385 8.40 9.14 21.74
CA ALA A 385 9.54 8.21 21.71
C ALA A 385 9.05 6.76 21.78
N LEU A 386 9.87 5.80 21.30
CA LEU A 386 9.55 4.39 21.45
C LEU A 386 9.53 3.98 22.92
N ASP A 387 8.59 3.14 23.29
CA ASP A 387 8.44 2.51 24.62
C ASP A 387 8.40 0.97 24.49
N GLY A 388 9.30 0.44 23.73
CA GLY A 388 9.44 -0.98 23.41
C GLY A 388 9.92 -1.20 21.97
N GLU A 389 10.08 -2.46 21.61
CA GLU A 389 10.53 -2.84 20.26
C GLU A 389 9.35 -2.84 19.29
N PRO A 390 9.43 -2.07 18.18
CA PRO A 390 8.43 -2.12 17.12
C PRO A 390 8.34 -3.51 16.47
N VAL A 391 7.14 -4.02 16.30
CA VAL A 391 6.90 -5.34 15.71
C VAL A 391 6.59 -5.18 14.21
N ARG A 392 7.48 -5.66 13.35
CA ARG A 392 7.27 -5.70 11.90
C ARG A 392 6.22 -6.73 11.50
N GLY A 393 5.50 -6.47 10.42
CA GLY A 393 4.46 -7.37 9.89
C GLY A 393 4.96 -8.70 9.31
N GLY A 394 6.29 -8.89 9.19
CA GLY A 394 6.86 -10.10 8.60
C GLY A 394 6.48 -10.33 7.14
N ARG A 395 6.21 -9.26 6.41
CA ARG A 395 5.78 -9.27 4.99
C ARG A 395 6.82 -8.60 4.11
N VAL A 396 7.02 -9.15 2.93
CA VAL A 396 7.95 -8.55 1.96
C VAL A 396 7.24 -7.60 1.00
N ARG A 397 5.97 -7.88 0.65
CA ARG A 397 5.21 -7.03 -0.26
C ARG A 397 4.69 -5.77 0.43
N PHE A 398 4.00 -5.92 1.55
CA PHE A 398 3.42 -4.82 2.31
C PHE A 398 4.23 -4.60 3.58
N ARG A 399 5.18 -3.65 3.50
CA ARG A 399 6.14 -3.40 4.56
C ARG A 399 5.65 -2.33 5.52
N GLY A 400 5.46 -2.71 6.77
CA GLY A 400 5.02 -1.85 7.85
C GLY A 400 5.18 -2.53 9.20
N PHE A 401 4.51 -1.98 10.19
CA PHE A 401 4.49 -2.49 11.56
C PHE A 401 3.11 -3.02 11.92
N LEU A 402 3.07 -4.06 12.75
CA LEU A 402 1.87 -4.53 13.44
C LEU A 402 1.65 -3.78 14.73
N SER A 403 2.72 -3.32 15.38
CA SER A 403 2.69 -2.62 16.65
C SER A 403 3.91 -1.70 16.76
N VAL A 404 3.72 -0.51 17.28
CA VAL A 404 4.78 0.46 17.61
C VAL A 404 4.46 1.07 18.97
N PRO A 405 4.88 0.39 20.09
CA PRO A 405 4.70 0.92 21.42
C PRO A 405 5.44 2.25 21.60
N CYS A 406 4.76 3.27 22.10
CA CYS A 406 5.37 4.57 22.30
C CYS A 406 4.82 5.32 23.54
N GLN A 407 5.64 6.26 24.03
CA GLN A 407 5.23 7.34 24.92
C GLN A 407 5.08 8.60 24.09
N VAL A 408 4.00 9.33 24.29
CA VAL A 408 3.72 10.52 23.45
C VAL A 408 4.24 11.83 24.05
N GLY A 409 4.64 11.81 25.33
CA GLY A 409 5.05 13.04 26.01
C GLY A 409 3.87 13.92 26.40
N GLU A 410 4.11 15.21 26.68
CA GLU A 410 3.06 16.17 27.00
C GLU A 410 2.29 16.57 25.75
N ASP A 411 0.95 16.65 25.88
CA ASP A 411 0.09 17.19 24.81
C ASP A 411 0.24 18.72 24.75
N ARG A 412 0.70 19.23 23.63
CA ARG A 412 0.87 20.68 23.42
C ARG A 412 -0.39 21.40 22.94
N GLY A 413 -1.49 20.66 22.83
CA GLY A 413 -2.74 21.18 22.26
C GLY A 413 -2.70 21.30 20.75
N SER A 414 -3.86 21.58 20.13
CA SER A 414 -4.01 21.78 18.69
C SER A 414 -3.88 23.25 18.32
#